data_963da675878acd7ef1051d26a1f41ee5
#
_entry.id   963da675878acd7ef1051d26a1f41ee5
#
_cell.length_a   1.000
_cell.length_b   1.000
_cell.length_c   1.000
_cell.angle_alpha   90.00
_cell.angle_beta   90.00
_cell.angle_gamma   90.00
#
_symmetry.space_group_name_H-M   'P 1'
#
loop_
_entity.id
_entity.type
_entity.pdbx_description
1 polymer ?
#
loop_
_entity_poly.entity_id
_entity_poly.type
_entity_poly.pdbx_seq_one_letter_code
_entity_poly.pdbx_strand_id
1 'polypeptide(L)'
;MAKLKVNPTRMALSELKKRLVTARRGHKLLKDKQDELMRQFINLIKENKKLRVEVEKELSDSFKSFLLASATMSPLFLESAISFPKEKISVEMKLKNIMSVNVPEMKFVKEEMEGSIFPYGFVQTSAELDDTVVKLQKVLDNLLSLAEIEKSCQLMADEIEKTRRRVNALEYSTIPNLEETVKDIRMKLDENERATITRLMKVKQMLQKDA
;
A
#
# COMPACT_ATOMS: atom_id res chain seq x y z
N MET A 1 -28.35 14.60 -2.25
CA MET A 1 -27.81 13.27 -1.99
C MET A 1 -28.81 12.25 -2.49
N ALA A 2 -28.37 11.10 -3.02
CA ALA A 2 -29.29 10.13 -3.62
C ALA A 2 -29.90 9.24 -2.54
N LYS A 3 -31.21 9.36 -2.33
CA LYS A 3 -31.95 8.44 -1.45
C LYS A 3 -31.97 7.04 -2.04
N LEU A 4 -31.80 6.03 -1.22
CA LEU A 4 -31.97 4.65 -1.64
C LEU A 4 -33.45 4.37 -1.90
N LYS A 5 -33.76 3.77 -3.05
CA LYS A 5 -35.13 3.35 -3.41
C LYS A 5 -35.50 2.09 -2.62
N VAL A 6 -36.08 2.26 -1.42
CA VAL A 6 -36.51 1.17 -0.55
C VAL A 6 -37.97 1.40 -0.14
N ASN A 7 -38.75 0.35 -0.09
CA ASN A 7 -40.15 0.44 0.39
C ASN A 7 -40.18 0.82 1.89
N PRO A 8 -41.01 1.80 2.29
CA PRO A 8 -41.05 2.29 3.66
C PRO A 8 -41.81 1.27 4.56
N THR A 9 -41.09 0.30 5.08
CA THR A 9 -41.58 -0.72 6.01
C THR A 9 -40.79 -0.68 7.33
N ARG A 10 -41.42 -1.12 8.45
CA ARG A 10 -40.73 -1.23 9.75
C ARG A 10 -39.53 -2.18 9.69
N MET A 11 -39.61 -3.27 8.88
CA MET A 11 -38.50 -4.21 8.69
C MET A 11 -37.35 -3.55 7.95
N ALA A 12 -37.62 -2.84 6.83
CA ALA A 12 -36.59 -2.11 6.08
C ALA A 12 -35.91 -1.04 6.94
N LEU A 13 -36.67 -0.32 7.78
CA LEU A 13 -36.12 0.64 8.73
C LEU A 13 -35.14 -0.01 9.73
N SER A 14 -35.51 -1.18 10.27
CA SER A 14 -34.65 -1.93 11.20
C SER A 14 -33.36 -2.39 10.53
N GLU A 15 -33.45 -2.92 9.31
CA GLU A 15 -32.31 -3.37 8.52
C GLU A 15 -31.37 -2.21 8.17
N LEU A 16 -31.91 -1.08 7.71
CA LEU A 16 -31.11 0.10 7.38
C LEU A 16 -30.41 0.70 8.61
N LYS A 17 -31.06 0.68 9.78
CA LYS A 17 -30.40 1.07 11.04
C LYS A 17 -29.25 0.14 11.39
N LYS A 18 -29.39 -1.17 11.23
CA LYS A 18 -28.28 -2.13 11.43
C LYS A 18 -27.14 -1.87 10.46
N ARG A 19 -27.46 -1.65 9.17
CA ARG A 19 -26.46 -1.32 8.14
C ARG A 19 -25.73 0.00 8.46
N LEU A 20 -26.43 1.02 8.94
CA LEU A 20 -25.85 2.29 9.36
C LEU A 20 -24.83 2.11 10.50
N VAL A 21 -25.20 1.33 11.53
CA VAL A 21 -24.30 1.03 12.66
C VAL A 21 -23.06 0.29 12.19
N THR A 22 -23.24 -0.72 11.31
CA THR A 22 -22.12 -1.46 10.72
C THR A 22 -21.23 -0.56 9.88
N ALA A 23 -21.83 0.31 9.04
CA ALA A 23 -21.08 1.27 8.22
C ALA A 23 -20.24 2.24 9.06
N ARG A 24 -20.79 2.79 10.14
CA ARG A 24 -20.07 3.67 11.06
C ARG A 24 -18.92 2.95 11.77
N ARG A 25 -19.13 1.70 12.22
CA ARG A 25 -18.07 0.89 12.82
C ARG A 25 -16.98 0.56 11.79
N GLY A 26 -17.38 0.17 10.59
CA GLY A 26 -16.46 -0.12 9.49
C GLY A 26 -15.63 1.11 9.08
N HIS A 27 -16.26 2.29 9.02
CA HIS A 27 -15.56 3.55 8.75
C HIS A 27 -14.47 3.82 9.80
N LYS A 28 -14.81 3.69 11.10
CA LYS A 28 -13.84 3.89 12.19
C LYS A 28 -12.66 2.93 12.08
N LEU A 29 -12.92 1.62 11.91
CA LEU A 29 -11.87 0.60 11.80
C LEU A 29 -10.97 0.81 10.57
N LEU A 30 -11.56 1.20 9.43
CA LEU A 30 -10.78 1.50 8.22
C LEU A 30 -9.95 2.77 8.37
N LYS A 31 -10.44 3.77 9.09
CA LYS A 31 -9.69 4.98 9.40
C LYS A 31 -8.51 4.68 10.32
N ASP A 32 -8.74 3.92 11.40
CA ASP A 32 -7.67 3.49 12.31
C ASP A 32 -6.60 2.66 11.54
N LYS A 33 -7.04 1.77 10.64
CA LYS A 33 -6.13 1.02 9.75
C LYS A 33 -5.33 1.95 8.84
N GLN A 34 -5.96 2.94 8.23
CA GLN A 34 -5.31 3.92 7.35
C GLN A 34 -4.25 4.72 8.10
N ASP A 35 -4.55 5.19 9.30
CA ASP A 35 -3.64 5.99 10.12
C ASP A 35 -2.41 5.18 10.52
N GLU A 36 -2.58 3.90 10.87
CA GLU A 36 -1.47 3.02 11.22
C GLU A 36 -0.60 2.65 10.00
N LEU A 37 -1.23 2.34 8.85
CA LEU A 37 -0.49 2.13 7.59
C LEU A 37 0.32 3.37 7.20
N MET A 38 -0.26 4.56 7.36
CA MET A 38 0.43 5.82 7.08
C MET A 38 1.64 6.03 7.99
N ARG A 39 1.54 5.67 9.28
CA ARG A 39 2.65 5.75 10.24
C ARG A 39 3.81 4.86 9.81
N GLN A 40 3.52 3.60 9.47
CA GLN A 40 4.53 2.64 9.02
C GLN A 40 5.16 3.07 7.68
N PHE A 41 4.35 3.55 6.76
CA PHE A 41 4.79 4.07 5.48
C PHE A 41 5.77 5.25 5.64
N ILE A 42 5.48 6.21 6.52
CA ILE A 42 6.37 7.34 6.80
C ILE A 42 7.73 6.86 7.35
N ASN A 43 7.73 5.85 8.21
CA ASN A 43 8.98 5.30 8.73
C ASN A 43 9.81 4.63 7.62
N LEU A 44 9.17 3.81 6.78
CA LEU A 44 9.85 3.19 5.64
C LEU A 44 10.38 4.20 4.62
N ILE A 45 9.65 5.28 4.36
CA ILE A 45 10.14 6.37 3.48
C ILE A 45 11.38 7.04 4.05
N LYS A 46 11.43 7.25 5.38
CA LYS A 46 12.62 7.83 6.01
C LYS A 46 13.84 6.91 5.89
N GLU A 47 13.64 5.61 6.07
CA GLU A 47 14.70 4.60 5.89
C GLU A 47 15.13 4.51 4.43
N ASN A 48 14.19 4.45 3.50
CA ASN A 48 14.43 4.49 2.06
C ASN A 48 15.28 5.70 1.65
N LYS A 49 14.90 6.90 2.13
CA LYS A 49 15.65 8.13 1.82
C LYS A 49 17.09 8.08 2.32
N LYS A 50 17.32 7.54 3.52
CA LYS A 50 18.68 7.41 4.08
C LYS A 50 19.52 6.46 3.24
N LEU A 51 19.01 5.25 3.01
CA LEU A 51 19.70 4.24 2.21
C LEU A 51 19.97 4.71 0.79
N ARG A 52 18.99 5.40 0.17
CA ARG A 52 19.16 5.93 -1.18
C ARG A 52 20.29 6.94 -1.28
N VAL A 53 20.40 7.88 -0.32
CA VAL A 53 21.49 8.86 -0.30
C VAL A 53 22.84 8.18 -0.10
N GLU A 54 22.92 7.14 0.76
CA GLU A 54 24.13 6.36 0.98
C GLU A 54 24.54 5.61 -0.29
N VAL A 55 23.60 4.91 -0.91
CA VAL A 55 23.82 4.15 -2.16
C VAL A 55 24.22 5.07 -3.31
N GLU A 56 23.57 6.22 -3.48
CA GLU A 56 23.92 7.21 -4.52
C GLU A 56 25.35 7.74 -4.35
N LYS A 57 25.77 7.98 -3.11
CA LYS A 57 27.14 8.40 -2.80
C LYS A 57 28.16 7.32 -3.13
N GLU A 58 27.93 6.09 -2.65
CA GLU A 58 28.81 4.94 -2.89
C GLU A 58 28.92 4.60 -4.38
N LEU A 59 27.78 4.64 -5.12
CA LEU A 59 27.75 4.48 -6.56
C LEU A 59 28.54 5.58 -7.28
N SER A 60 28.36 6.83 -6.90
CA SER A 60 29.10 7.95 -7.48
C SER A 60 30.62 7.78 -7.30
N ASP A 61 31.06 7.32 -6.14
CA ASP A 61 32.47 7.10 -5.87
C ASP A 61 33.01 5.86 -6.62
N SER A 62 32.19 4.81 -6.78
CA SER A 62 32.53 3.66 -7.62
C SER A 62 32.67 4.03 -9.10
N PHE A 63 31.75 4.84 -9.62
CA PHE A 63 31.82 5.33 -11.01
C PHE A 63 33.03 6.22 -11.29
N LYS A 64 33.46 7.06 -10.30
CA LYS A 64 34.70 7.85 -10.43
C LYS A 64 35.93 6.93 -10.56
N SER A 65 36.00 5.89 -9.71
CA SER A 65 37.08 4.90 -9.81
C SER A 65 37.04 4.16 -11.15
N PHE A 66 35.86 3.80 -11.64
CA PHE A 66 35.69 3.18 -12.94
C PHE A 66 36.14 4.08 -14.12
N LEU A 67 35.81 5.38 -14.07
CA LEU A 67 36.24 6.34 -15.08
C LEU A 67 37.76 6.46 -15.12
N LEU A 68 38.43 6.44 -13.96
CA LEU A 68 39.90 6.44 -13.88
C LEU A 68 40.49 5.15 -14.48
N ALA A 69 39.92 3.99 -14.15
CA ALA A 69 40.31 2.72 -14.74
C ALA A 69 40.15 2.71 -16.27
N SER A 70 39.01 3.23 -16.75
CA SER A 70 38.71 3.33 -18.19
C SER A 70 39.68 4.28 -18.94
N ALA A 71 40.20 5.30 -18.28
CA ALA A 71 41.19 6.23 -18.87
C ALA A 71 42.58 5.63 -18.97
N THR A 72 42.93 4.68 -18.10
CA THR A 72 44.25 4.04 -18.05
C THR A 72 44.33 2.73 -18.85
N MET A 73 43.21 2.05 -19.07
CA MET A 73 43.13 0.75 -19.75
C MET A 73 42.66 0.85 -21.19
N SER A 74 43.08 -0.13 -22.02
CA SER A 74 42.52 -0.26 -23.37
C SER A 74 41.05 -0.70 -23.32
N PRO A 75 40.17 -0.12 -24.17
CA PRO A 75 38.76 -0.47 -24.20
C PRO A 75 38.48 -1.98 -24.39
N LEU A 76 39.26 -2.66 -25.22
CA LEU A 76 39.12 -4.10 -25.49
C LEU A 76 39.40 -4.96 -24.25
N PHE A 77 40.40 -4.57 -23.43
CA PHE A 77 40.72 -5.27 -22.19
C PHE A 77 39.68 -5.01 -21.12
N LEU A 78 39.17 -3.81 -21.02
CA LEU A 78 38.10 -3.45 -20.09
C LEU A 78 36.83 -4.25 -20.39
N GLU A 79 36.44 -4.30 -21.68
CA GLU A 79 35.26 -5.07 -22.11
C GLU A 79 35.44 -6.57 -21.79
N SER A 80 36.59 -7.17 -22.08
CA SER A 80 36.87 -8.56 -21.76
C SER A 80 36.89 -8.85 -20.25
N ALA A 81 37.37 -7.92 -19.44
CA ALA A 81 37.41 -8.05 -17.98
C ALA A 81 36.03 -8.07 -17.34
N ILE A 82 35.08 -7.30 -17.92
CA ILE A 82 33.71 -7.16 -17.35
C ILE A 82 32.76 -8.24 -17.88
N SER A 83 33.06 -8.84 -19.05
CA SER A 83 32.12 -9.76 -19.73
C SER A 83 31.80 -11.06 -18.98
N PHE A 84 32.64 -11.49 -18.05
CA PHE A 84 32.49 -12.77 -17.35
C PHE A 84 32.39 -12.59 -15.82
N PRO A 85 31.17 -12.36 -15.29
CA PRO A 85 31.01 -12.28 -13.83
C PRO A 85 31.28 -13.63 -13.17
N LYS A 86 32.00 -13.64 -12.06
CA LYS A 86 32.28 -14.85 -11.25
C LYS A 86 31.25 -15.10 -10.15
N GLU A 87 30.54 -14.08 -9.72
CA GLU A 87 29.55 -14.21 -8.66
C GLU A 87 28.15 -14.33 -9.26
N LYS A 88 27.37 -15.27 -8.73
CA LYS A 88 25.96 -15.42 -9.04
C LYS A 88 25.16 -15.17 -7.79
N ILE A 89 24.23 -14.25 -7.87
CA ILE A 89 23.34 -13.92 -6.76
C ILE A 89 21.95 -14.43 -7.12
N SER A 90 21.42 -15.31 -6.25
CA SER A 90 20.04 -15.76 -6.31
C SER A 90 19.22 -15.06 -5.23
N VAL A 91 17.97 -14.69 -5.57
CA VAL A 91 17.07 -13.99 -4.65
C VAL A 91 15.93 -14.90 -4.27
N GLU A 92 15.86 -15.28 -3.01
CA GLU A 92 14.71 -15.98 -2.45
C GLU A 92 13.70 -14.98 -1.89
N MET A 93 12.49 -14.97 -2.43
CA MET A 93 11.42 -14.09 -1.96
C MET A 93 10.50 -14.83 -1.01
N LYS A 94 10.31 -14.26 0.19
CA LYS A 94 9.27 -14.65 1.15
C LYS A 94 8.27 -13.52 1.27
N LEU A 95 6.99 -13.85 1.48
CA LEU A 95 5.95 -12.85 1.70
C LEU A 95 5.71 -12.69 3.20
N LYS A 96 5.91 -11.48 3.69
CA LYS A 96 5.59 -11.06 5.06
C LYS A 96 4.32 -10.24 5.03
N ASN A 97 3.36 -10.56 5.89
CA ASN A 97 2.12 -9.80 5.98
C ASN A 97 2.26 -8.67 7.00
N ILE A 98 2.09 -7.44 6.55
CA ILE A 98 2.06 -6.24 7.40
C ILE A 98 0.68 -5.59 7.23
N MET A 99 -0.19 -5.71 8.23
CA MET A 99 -1.54 -5.11 8.22
C MET A 99 -2.38 -5.43 6.98
N SER A 100 -2.36 -6.68 6.53
CA SER A 100 -3.02 -7.18 5.31
C SER A 100 -2.36 -6.74 4.00
N VAL A 101 -1.15 -6.17 4.04
CA VAL A 101 -0.30 -5.94 2.88
C VAL A 101 0.76 -7.04 2.85
N ASN A 102 0.84 -7.78 1.75
CA ASN A 102 1.88 -8.78 1.55
C ASN A 102 3.12 -8.07 0.99
N VAL A 103 4.11 -7.90 1.84
CA VAL A 103 5.38 -7.25 1.54
C VAL A 103 6.41 -8.33 1.24
N PRO A 104 7.22 -8.21 0.17
CA PRO A 104 8.30 -9.15 -0.08
C PRO A 104 9.43 -8.94 0.96
N GLU A 105 9.93 -10.04 1.49
CA GLU A 105 11.17 -10.13 2.27
C GLU A 105 12.17 -10.87 1.39
N MET A 106 13.22 -10.19 0.97
CA MET A 106 14.20 -10.74 0.03
C MET A 106 15.41 -11.28 0.78
N LYS A 107 15.74 -12.55 0.57
CA LYS A 107 16.99 -13.14 1.06
C LYS A 107 17.92 -13.33 -0.13
N PHE A 108 19.10 -12.77 -0.01
CA PHE A 108 20.13 -12.86 -1.03
C PHE A 108 21.03 -14.03 -0.69
N VAL A 109 21.09 -15.02 -1.57
CA VAL A 109 21.98 -16.15 -1.47
C VAL A 109 23.09 -15.93 -2.50
N LYS A 110 24.30 -15.68 -2.01
CA LYS A 110 25.49 -15.58 -2.84
C LYS A 110 26.04 -16.98 -3.03
N GLU A 111 26.12 -17.44 -4.28
CA GLU A 111 26.86 -18.63 -4.63
C GLU A 111 28.34 -18.23 -4.75
N GLU A 112 29.12 -18.55 -3.72
CA GLU A 112 30.57 -18.36 -3.75
C GLU A 112 31.16 -19.36 -4.75
N MET A 113 31.65 -18.87 -5.87
CA MET A 113 32.50 -19.69 -6.73
C MET A 113 33.92 -19.73 -6.14
N GLU A 114 34.52 -20.90 -6.11
CA GLU A 114 35.89 -21.08 -5.63
C GLU A 114 36.87 -20.20 -6.45
N GLY A 115 37.58 -19.31 -5.78
CA GLY A 115 38.64 -18.50 -6.39
C GLY A 115 38.61 -17.02 -6.01
N SER A 116 39.38 -16.22 -6.74
CA SER A 116 39.48 -14.78 -6.55
C SER A 116 38.16 -14.09 -6.97
N ILE A 117 37.80 -13.02 -6.27
CA ILE A 117 36.66 -12.12 -6.57
C ILE A 117 36.79 -11.52 -7.98
N PHE A 118 38.03 -11.37 -8.45
CA PHE A 118 38.32 -10.74 -9.73
C PHE A 118 38.15 -11.73 -10.88
N PRO A 119 37.33 -11.41 -11.91
CA PRO A 119 37.07 -12.29 -13.06
C PRO A 119 38.20 -12.26 -14.12
N TYR A 120 39.25 -11.51 -13.90
CA TYR A 120 40.30 -11.25 -14.87
C TYR A 120 41.73 -11.53 -14.31
N GLY A 121 42.71 -11.60 -15.22
CA GLY A 121 44.11 -11.78 -14.88
C GLY A 121 44.80 -10.43 -14.59
N PHE A 122 45.74 -10.41 -13.64
CA PHE A 122 46.41 -9.21 -13.16
C PHE A 122 47.45 -8.59 -14.11
N VAL A 123 47.69 -9.16 -15.27
CA VAL A 123 48.80 -8.75 -16.14
C VAL A 123 48.56 -7.43 -16.89
N GLN A 124 47.30 -7.06 -17.12
CA GLN A 124 46.93 -5.87 -17.92
C GLN A 124 45.80 -5.07 -17.30
N THR A 125 45.54 -5.25 -16.02
CA THR A 125 44.49 -4.58 -15.26
C THR A 125 45.08 -3.53 -14.33
N SER A 126 44.34 -2.45 -14.10
CA SER A 126 44.73 -1.40 -13.18
C SER A 126 44.20 -1.64 -11.78
N ALA A 127 44.89 -1.15 -10.77
CA ALA A 127 44.44 -1.22 -9.37
C ALA A 127 43.11 -0.47 -9.14
N GLU A 128 42.83 0.56 -9.96
CA GLU A 128 41.57 1.30 -9.92
C GLU A 128 40.37 0.43 -10.34
N LEU A 129 40.58 -0.56 -11.23
CA LEU A 129 39.56 -1.51 -11.60
C LEU A 129 39.21 -2.46 -10.42
N ASP A 130 40.27 -2.95 -9.75
CA ASP A 130 40.11 -3.81 -8.57
C ASP A 130 39.33 -3.08 -7.45
N ASP A 131 39.70 -1.83 -7.19
CA ASP A 131 39.02 -0.97 -6.21
C ASP A 131 37.55 -0.72 -6.60
N THR A 132 37.29 -0.54 -7.89
CA THR A 132 35.91 -0.40 -8.42
C THR A 132 35.06 -1.65 -8.19
N VAL A 133 35.60 -2.84 -8.48
CA VAL A 133 34.89 -4.12 -8.30
C VAL A 133 34.55 -4.34 -6.82
N VAL A 134 35.50 -4.12 -5.93
CA VAL A 134 35.28 -4.24 -4.46
C VAL A 134 34.23 -3.24 -3.96
N LYS A 135 34.24 -1.99 -4.44
CA LYS A 135 33.22 -0.99 -4.11
C LYS A 135 31.85 -1.39 -4.62
N LEU A 136 31.74 -1.81 -5.89
CA LEU A 136 30.48 -2.25 -6.49
C LEU A 136 29.87 -3.44 -5.76
N GLN A 137 30.68 -4.40 -5.31
CA GLN A 137 30.22 -5.54 -4.55
C GLN A 137 29.57 -5.11 -3.22
N LYS A 138 30.15 -4.13 -2.52
CA LYS A 138 29.56 -3.57 -1.28
C LYS A 138 28.25 -2.82 -1.58
N VAL A 139 28.24 -2.03 -2.63
CA VAL A 139 27.04 -1.27 -3.04
C VAL A 139 25.90 -2.18 -3.44
N LEU A 140 26.20 -3.36 -4.00
CA LEU A 140 25.19 -4.31 -4.44
C LEU A 140 24.27 -4.77 -3.30
N ASP A 141 24.83 -5.05 -2.12
CA ASP A 141 24.03 -5.45 -0.94
C ASP A 141 23.08 -4.32 -0.49
N ASN A 142 23.55 -3.08 -0.53
CA ASN A 142 22.76 -1.90 -0.23
C ASN A 142 21.69 -1.64 -1.29
N LEU A 143 22.00 -1.85 -2.57
CA LEU A 143 21.02 -1.75 -3.68
C LEU A 143 19.89 -2.77 -3.56
N LEU A 144 20.21 -4.00 -3.20
CA LEU A 144 19.22 -5.06 -3.02
C LEU A 144 18.30 -4.73 -1.83
N SER A 145 18.85 -4.27 -0.72
CA SER A 145 18.08 -3.81 0.45
C SER A 145 17.20 -2.60 0.10
N LEU A 146 17.71 -1.67 -0.71
CA LEU A 146 16.93 -0.54 -1.21
C LEU A 146 15.76 -0.99 -2.07
N ALA A 147 15.97 -1.95 -2.98
CA ALA A 147 14.92 -2.50 -3.84
C ALA A 147 13.79 -3.18 -3.03
N GLU A 148 14.12 -3.88 -1.95
CA GLU A 148 13.14 -4.47 -1.02
C GLU A 148 12.27 -3.39 -0.35
N ILE A 149 12.92 -2.35 0.19
CA ILE A 149 12.22 -1.25 0.87
C ILE A 149 11.38 -0.46 -0.13
N GLU A 150 11.88 -0.16 -1.33
CA GLU A 150 11.11 0.54 -2.37
C GLU A 150 9.88 -0.24 -2.80
N LYS A 151 10.02 -1.56 -2.99
CA LYS A 151 8.85 -2.40 -3.32
C LYS A 151 7.84 -2.45 -2.19
N SER A 152 8.31 -2.50 -0.96
CA SER A 152 7.47 -2.45 0.24
C SER A 152 6.71 -1.13 0.34
N CYS A 153 7.38 -0.01 0.10
CA CYS A 153 6.76 1.31 0.06
C CYS A 153 5.69 1.40 -1.04
N GLN A 154 5.96 0.89 -2.24
CA GLN A 154 5.00 0.89 -3.34
C GLN A 154 3.71 0.13 -2.99
N LEU A 155 3.85 -1.10 -2.46
CA LEU A 155 2.70 -1.93 -2.07
C LEU A 155 1.89 -1.30 -0.94
N MET A 156 2.55 -0.67 0.04
CA MET A 156 1.86 0.07 1.10
C MET A 156 1.14 1.31 0.58
N ALA A 157 1.74 2.07 -0.34
CA ALA A 157 1.10 3.23 -0.96
C ALA A 157 -0.19 2.85 -1.69
N ASP A 158 -0.16 1.76 -2.46
CA ASP A 158 -1.32 1.23 -3.17
C ASP A 158 -2.45 0.84 -2.21
N GLU A 159 -2.12 0.20 -1.09
CA GLU A 159 -3.15 -0.19 -0.10
C GLU A 159 -3.69 1.02 0.68
N ILE A 160 -2.84 2.00 1.00
CA ILE A 160 -3.27 3.27 1.61
C ILE A 160 -4.26 3.98 0.68
N GLU A 161 -3.98 4.05 -0.62
CA GLU A 161 -4.88 4.67 -1.59
C GLU A 161 -6.23 3.94 -1.66
N LYS A 162 -6.21 2.60 -1.73
CA LYS A 162 -7.43 1.76 -1.73
C LYS A 162 -8.24 1.96 -0.45
N THR A 163 -7.57 1.98 0.71
CA THR A 163 -8.23 2.19 2.01
C THR A 163 -8.82 3.59 2.10
N ARG A 164 -8.09 4.62 1.66
CA ARG A 164 -8.56 6.01 1.60
C ARG A 164 -9.82 6.14 0.73
N ARG A 165 -9.83 5.51 -0.46
CA ARG A 165 -11.02 5.51 -1.33
C ARG A 165 -12.22 4.87 -0.63
N ARG A 166 -12.02 3.76 0.10
CA ARG A 166 -13.10 3.08 0.86
C ARG A 166 -13.61 3.94 2.02
N VAL A 167 -12.71 4.57 2.78
CA VAL A 167 -13.06 5.50 3.87
C VAL A 167 -13.88 6.67 3.34
N ASN A 168 -13.41 7.31 2.26
CA ASN A 168 -14.12 8.43 1.63
C ASN A 168 -15.51 8.02 1.09
N ALA A 169 -15.63 6.84 0.47
CA ALA A 169 -16.91 6.33 -0.01
C ALA A 169 -17.91 6.09 1.13
N LEU A 170 -17.43 5.58 2.26
CA LEU A 170 -18.28 5.41 3.45
C LEU A 170 -18.69 6.76 4.05
N GLU A 171 -17.75 7.68 4.20
CA GLU A 171 -17.96 8.97 4.86
C GLU A 171 -18.85 9.92 4.05
N TYR A 172 -18.60 10.07 2.75
CA TYR A 172 -19.27 11.07 1.92
C TYR A 172 -20.45 10.54 1.12
N SER A 173 -20.58 9.22 0.95
CA SER A 173 -21.67 8.63 0.16
C SER A 173 -22.52 7.69 0.97
N THR A 174 -21.94 6.64 1.55
CA THR A 174 -22.74 5.53 2.12
C THR A 174 -23.45 5.95 3.40
N ILE A 175 -22.75 6.54 4.36
CA ILE A 175 -23.31 6.93 5.67
C ILE A 175 -24.37 8.02 5.49
N PRO A 176 -24.14 9.13 4.77
CA PRO A 176 -25.16 10.18 4.59
C PRO A 176 -26.42 9.68 3.86
N ASN A 177 -26.24 8.85 2.81
CA ASN A 177 -27.38 8.29 2.07
C ASN A 177 -28.23 7.36 2.95
N LEU A 178 -27.60 6.55 3.82
CA LEU A 178 -28.31 5.70 4.78
C LEU A 178 -29.05 6.53 5.82
N GLU A 179 -28.43 7.59 6.36
CA GLU A 179 -29.04 8.48 7.34
C GLU A 179 -30.26 9.21 6.77
N GLU A 180 -30.14 9.75 5.56
CA GLU A 180 -31.23 10.43 4.88
C GLU A 180 -32.38 9.46 4.57
N THR A 181 -32.06 8.25 4.11
CA THR A 181 -33.06 7.21 3.81
C THR A 181 -33.78 6.74 5.07
N VAL A 182 -33.05 6.53 6.17
CA VAL A 182 -33.64 6.16 7.46
C VAL A 182 -34.59 7.26 7.96
N LYS A 183 -34.18 8.54 7.82
CA LYS A 183 -35.02 9.69 8.20
C LYS A 183 -36.31 9.75 7.35
N ASP A 184 -36.18 9.57 6.04
CA ASP A 184 -37.30 9.60 5.10
C ASP A 184 -38.31 8.46 5.39
N ILE A 185 -37.81 7.23 5.59
CA ILE A 185 -38.69 6.09 5.94
C ILE A 185 -39.38 6.30 7.28
N ARG A 186 -38.69 6.82 8.28
CA ARG A 186 -39.29 7.13 9.57
C ARG A 186 -40.42 8.14 9.45
N MET A 187 -40.19 9.25 8.72
CA MET A 187 -41.24 10.25 8.50
C MET A 187 -42.46 9.66 7.78
N LYS A 188 -42.26 8.80 6.77
CA LYS A 188 -43.36 8.14 6.07
C LYS A 188 -44.12 7.17 6.97
N LEU A 189 -43.47 6.43 7.84
CA LEU A 189 -44.12 5.55 8.80
C LEU A 189 -44.92 6.33 9.84
N ASP A 190 -44.36 7.42 10.38
CA ASP A 190 -45.01 8.30 11.33
C ASP A 190 -46.28 8.94 10.69
N GLU A 191 -46.21 9.36 9.43
CA GLU A 191 -47.37 9.90 8.69
C GLU A 191 -48.46 8.86 8.45
N ASN A 192 -48.05 7.64 8.04
CA ASN A 192 -49.01 6.53 7.88
C ASN A 192 -49.70 6.17 9.21
N GLU A 193 -48.96 6.20 10.32
CA GLU A 193 -49.56 5.97 11.66
C GLU A 193 -50.57 7.06 12.01
N ARG A 194 -50.23 8.35 11.81
CA ARG A 194 -51.14 9.49 12.03
C ARG A 194 -52.38 9.36 11.18
N ALA A 195 -52.24 9.05 9.87
CA ALA A 195 -53.37 8.87 8.98
C ALA A 195 -54.27 7.73 9.42
N THR A 196 -53.71 6.63 9.91
CA THR A 196 -54.45 5.47 10.42
C THR A 196 -55.22 5.84 11.69
N ILE A 197 -54.61 6.52 12.63
CA ILE A 197 -55.27 6.99 13.87
C ILE A 197 -56.43 7.92 13.53
N THR A 198 -56.22 8.87 12.61
CA THR A 198 -57.28 9.80 12.18
C THR A 198 -58.46 9.07 11.53
N ARG A 199 -58.19 8.05 10.68
CA ARG A 199 -59.23 7.20 10.09
C ARG A 199 -60.02 6.44 11.17
N LEU A 200 -59.32 5.83 12.16
CA LEU A 200 -59.94 5.11 13.25
C LEU A 200 -60.81 6.04 14.12
N MET A 201 -60.35 7.27 14.41
CA MET A 201 -61.19 8.27 15.13
C MET A 201 -62.45 8.60 14.36
N LYS A 202 -62.35 8.76 13.02
CA LYS A 202 -63.52 9.03 12.18
C LYS A 202 -64.49 7.87 12.14
N VAL A 203 -64.04 6.66 12.03
CA VAL A 203 -64.87 5.42 12.10
C VAL A 203 -65.55 5.35 13.49
N LYS A 204 -64.84 5.58 14.59
CA LYS A 204 -65.43 5.60 15.92
C LYS A 204 -66.55 6.64 16.05
N GLN A 205 -66.36 7.86 15.51
CA GLN A 205 -67.36 8.92 15.52
C GLN A 205 -68.62 8.54 14.69
N MET A 206 -68.43 7.82 13.55
CA MET A 206 -69.56 7.32 12.76
C MET A 206 -70.35 6.26 13.53
N LEU A 207 -69.69 5.25 14.08
CA LEU A 207 -70.35 4.21 14.89
C LEU A 207 -71.07 4.75 16.14
N GLN A 208 -70.59 5.85 16.71
CA GLN A 208 -71.25 6.51 17.84
C GLN A 208 -72.47 7.40 17.46
N LYS A 209 -72.59 7.78 16.17
CA LYS A 209 -73.76 8.48 15.63
C LYS A 209 -74.86 7.54 15.16
N ASP A 210 -74.53 6.33 14.81
CA ASP A 210 -75.48 5.30 14.33
C ASP A 210 -75.99 4.41 15.48
N ALA A 211 -75.49 4.59 16.71
CA ALA A 211 -75.95 3.97 17.94
C ALA A 211 -76.78 4.98 18.77
#